data_24ad327d888d0392a876f72e70816f35
#
_entry.id   24ad327d888d0392a876f72e70816f35
#
_cell.length_a   1.000
_cell.length_b   1.000
_cell.length_c   1.000
_cell.angle_alpha   90.00
_cell.angle_beta   90.00
_cell.angle_gamma   90.00
#
_symmetry.space_group_name_H-M   'P 1'
#
loop_
_entity.id
_entity.type
_entity.pdbx_description
1 polymer ?
#
loop_
_entity_poly.entity_id
_entity_poly.type
_entity_poly.pdbx_seq_one_letter_code
_entity_poly.pdbx_strand_id
1 'polypeptide(L)'
;MTAATATPSGTTPAAIEFALLQSWLASSGALQRPLHQIEAQQQAKGIEVQRLLLQAHLQHRGNGDVGPALCLQQQDGHVLYSHRRLGVRSLTTIFGTVELVRVGYSRPGAPSIFPLDQALALPARSFSYELQRRLVKAAVQNPFLESVQTIADLTGVSVSKRSLEEILPDAALDFDAFYRQRCPDPANGSILVAAVDCKGIPMVKPARRQPTLRPVSAKGQRSNKKRMATVAAVFTRAPWVRTPQEVVESLFRTCRRTPGEEPPPPRPENKRVCASLLKGKTAVIQEVAEEMERRDPSASKTRVALTDGERALQIRVGKLGVTLVLDLMHVLEKVWKAAYVLHAEGSLDADLWVRDRTLRILSGGVGQVVKGIRQSVTKRGLSGAKRKTLLGVAGYLYRNRARMRYDEYLALGWPIGSGPVEGACKNIIKDRMERSGMRWTEQMAEAIVQLRAIYLSGDFDRYWEFHIEQDQRRIYPGVWSVVPK
;
A
#
# COMPACT_ATOMS: atom_id res chain seq x y z
N MET A 1 -4.24 -42.07 -21.86
CA MET A 1 -3.05 -41.34 -21.37
C MET A 1 -2.36 -42.22 -20.33
N THR A 2 -1.39 -42.98 -20.77
CA THR A 2 -0.60 -43.91 -19.94
C THR A 2 0.53 -43.11 -19.28
N ALA A 3 0.51 -43.04 -17.98
CA ALA A 3 1.61 -42.50 -17.17
C ALA A 3 2.83 -43.41 -17.37
N ALA A 4 3.85 -42.90 -18.03
CA ALA A 4 5.16 -43.55 -18.09
C ALA A 4 5.78 -43.54 -16.69
N THR A 5 5.78 -44.66 -15.98
CA THR A 5 6.55 -44.89 -14.78
C THR A 5 8.03 -44.82 -15.14
N ALA A 6 8.66 -43.69 -14.83
CA ALA A 6 10.09 -43.54 -14.93
C ALA A 6 10.78 -44.41 -13.87
N THR A 7 11.55 -45.36 -14.30
CA THR A 7 12.47 -46.14 -13.46
C THR A 7 13.55 -45.22 -12.90
N PRO A 8 13.83 -45.25 -11.59
CA PRO A 8 14.89 -44.46 -11.00
C PRO A 8 16.26 -45.19 -11.24
N SER A 9 16.89 -44.94 -12.37
CA SER A 9 18.29 -45.33 -12.56
C SER A 9 19.16 -44.07 -12.59
N GLY A 10 19.89 -43.83 -11.55
CA GLY A 10 20.88 -42.75 -11.41
C GLY A 10 20.55 -41.81 -10.25
N THR A 11 21.49 -41.66 -9.35
CA THR A 11 21.37 -40.75 -8.22
C THR A 11 21.29 -39.31 -8.77
N THR A 12 20.16 -38.64 -8.58
CA THR A 12 19.97 -37.27 -9.07
C THR A 12 20.88 -36.30 -8.32
N PRO A 13 21.29 -35.15 -8.91
CA PRO A 13 22.09 -34.14 -8.20
C PRO A 13 21.47 -33.69 -6.86
N ALA A 14 20.14 -33.59 -6.79
CA ALA A 14 19.42 -33.29 -5.57
C ALA A 14 19.55 -34.39 -4.50
N ALA A 15 19.51 -35.66 -4.90
CA ALA A 15 19.68 -36.79 -4.00
C ALA A 15 21.13 -36.86 -3.46
N ILE A 16 22.11 -36.54 -4.29
CA ILE A 16 23.52 -36.46 -3.88
C ILE A 16 23.68 -35.36 -2.82
N GLU A 17 23.22 -34.14 -3.11
CA GLU A 17 23.36 -33.00 -2.19
C GLU A 17 22.59 -33.24 -0.87
N PHE A 18 21.42 -33.91 -0.93
CA PHE A 18 20.67 -34.30 0.25
C PHE A 18 21.45 -35.33 1.12
N ALA A 19 22.06 -36.36 0.48
CA ALA A 19 22.89 -37.34 1.18
C ALA A 19 24.14 -36.71 1.82
N LEU A 20 24.75 -35.73 1.14
CA LEU A 20 25.87 -34.95 1.67
C LEU A 20 25.45 -34.12 2.89
N LEU A 21 24.26 -33.52 2.85
CA LEU A 21 23.70 -32.80 4.01
C LEU A 21 23.45 -33.74 5.19
N GLN A 22 22.85 -34.90 4.96
CA GLN A 22 22.64 -35.90 6.03
C GLN A 22 23.95 -36.38 6.64
N SER A 23 24.96 -36.71 5.79
CA SER A 23 26.28 -37.13 6.25
C SER A 23 26.99 -36.03 7.05
N TRP A 24 26.87 -34.78 6.60
CA TRP A 24 27.43 -33.67 7.33
C TRP A 24 26.77 -33.49 8.70
N LEU A 25 25.45 -33.55 8.81
CA LEU A 25 24.72 -33.45 10.09
C LEU A 25 25.12 -34.56 11.08
N ALA A 26 25.46 -35.74 10.62
CA ALA A 26 25.92 -36.87 11.42
C ALA A 26 27.40 -36.83 11.77
N SER A 27 28.17 -35.89 11.19
CA SER A 27 29.61 -35.81 11.39
C SER A 27 29.97 -35.31 12.79
N SER A 28 31.15 -35.74 13.31
CA SER A 28 31.66 -35.28 14.58
C SER A 28 31.86 -33.76 14.63
N GLY A 29 32.20 -33.15 13.50
CA GLY A 29 32.34 -31.71 13.38
C GLY A 29 31.00 -30.96 13.52
N ALA A 30 29.90 -31.50 13.02
CA ALA A 30 28.55 -30.91 13.18
C ALA A 30 28.04 -31.13 14.61
N LEU A 31 28.25 -32.33 15.18
CA LEU A 31 27.80 -32.63 16.52
C LEU A 31 28.41 -31.76 17.63
N GLN A 32 29.57 -31.15 17.35
CA GLN A 32 30.23 -30.22 18.29
C GLN A 32 29.88 -28.74 18.03
N ARG A 33 29.09 -28.41 17.00
CA ARG A 33 28.74 -27.01 16.68
C ARG A 33 27.58 -26.52 17.51
N PRO A 34 27.55 -25.21 17.82
CA PRO A 34 26.37 -24.56 18.38
C PRO A 34 25.18 -24.61 17.39
N LEU A 35 23.96 -24.69 17.91
CA LEU A 35 22.72 -24.86 17.12
C LEU A 35 22.60 -23.82 15.99
N HIS A 36 22.86 -22.54 16.26
CA HIS A 36 22.74 -21.47 15.25
C HIS A 36 23.66 -21.67 14.02
N GLN A 37 24.82 -22.30 14.21
CA GLN A 37 25.72 -22.62 13.09
C GLN A 37 25.21 -23.83 12.27
N ILE A 38 24.59 -24.79 12.95
CA ILE A 38 23.94 -25.94 12.30
C ILE A 38 22.77 -25.45 11.48
N GLU A 39 21.88 -24.61 12.04
CA GLU A 39 20.72 -24.03 11.36
C GLU A 39 21.15 -23.24 10.10
N ALA A 40 22.13 -22.36 10.21
CA ALA A 40 22.60 -21.57 9.09
C ALA A 40 23.15 -22.44 7.92
N GLN A 41 23.92 -23.47 8.24
CA GLN A 41 24.46 -24.37 7.21
C GLN A 41 23.41 -25.29 6.65
N GLN A 42 22.48 -25.81 7.48
CA GLN A 42 21.35 -26.61 7.04
C GLN A 42 20.42 -25.81 6.11
N GLN A 43 20.15 -24.54 6.43
CA GLN A 43 19.37 -23.65 5.58
C GLN A 43 20.03 -23.47 4.21
N ALA A 44 21.30 -23.10 4.18
CA ALA A 44 22.03 -22.87 2.93
C ALA A 44 22.04 -24.12 2.01
N LYS A 45 22.36 -25.28 2.56
CA LYS A 45 22.37 -26.54 1.82
C LYS A 45 20.95 -27.02 1.47
N GLY A 46 19.99 -26.81 2.33
CA GLY A 46 18.58 -27.12 2.07
C GLY A 46 18.01 -26.32 0.88
N ILE A 47 18.38 -25.03 0.77
CA ILE A 47 18.01 -24.19 -0.38
C ILE A 47 18.62 -24.77 -1.69
N GLU A 48 19.86 -25.22 -1.65
CA GLU A 48 20.51 -25.81 -2.82
C GLU A 48 19.82 -27.15 -3.25
N VAL A 49 19.46 -28.00 -2.29
CA VAL A 49 18.64 -29.20 -2.60
C VAL A 49 17.32 -28.81 -3.27
N GLN A 50 16.63 -27.80 -2.76
CA GLN A 50 15.36 -27.32 -3.35
C GLN A 50 15.58 -26.76 -4.77
N ARG A 51 16.67 -26.02 -5.01
CA ARG A 51 17.05 -25.52 -6.33
C ARG A 51 17.26 -26.67 -7.32
N LEU A 52 18.02 -27.71 -6.92
CA LEU A 52 18.30 -28.87 -7.74
C LEU A 52 17.04 -29.69 -8.05
N LEU A 53 16.12 -29.82 -7.08
CA LEU A 53 14.81 -30.47 -7.30
C LEU A 53 13.99 -29.69 -8.31
N LEU A 54 13.93 -28.36 -8.20
CA LEU A 54 13.23 -27.50 -9.17
C LEU A 54 13.87 -27.62 -10.56
N GLN A 55 15.21 -27.60 -10.64
CA GLN A 55 15.95 -27.78 -11.90
C GLN A 55 15.62 -29.11 -12.56
N ALA A 56 15.60 -30.21 -11.80
CA ALA A 56 15.24 -31.54 -12.30
C ALA A 56 13.78 -31.56 -12.78
N HIS A 57 12.84 -30.97 -12.03
CA HIS A 57 11.45 -30.87 -12.47
C HIS A 57 11.32 -30.12 -13.81
N LEU A 58 12.01 -28.99 -13.97
CA LEU A 58 12.00 -28.22 -15.22
C LEU A 58 12.58 -29.01 -16.40
N GLN A 59 13.62 -29.81 -16.16
CA GLN A 59 14.18 -30.73 -17.19
C GLN A 59 13.18 -31.81 -17.60
N HIS A 60 12.43 -32.38 -16.65
CA HIS A 60 11.39 -33.39 -16.94
C HIS A 60 10.19 -32.81 -17.73
N ARG A 61 9.96 -31.48 -17.65
CA ARG A 61 8.94 -30.79 -18.47
C ARG A 61 9.30 -30.76 -19.97
N GLY A 62 10.52 -31.16 -20.32
CA GLY A 62 11.04 -31.08 -21.68
C GLY A 62 11.38 -29.66 -22.11
N ASN A 63 11.62 -29.47 -23.40
CA ASN A 63 12.04 -28.19 -23.96
C ASN A 63 10.92 -27.41 -24.67
N GLY A 64 9.67 -27.90 -24.62
CA GLY A 64 8.53 -27.24 -25.27
C GLY A 64 8.55 -27.34 -26.80
N ASP A 65 9.23 -28.36 -27.35
CA ASP A 65 9.18 -28.65 -28.77
C ASP A 65 7.80 -29.19 -29.15
N VAL A 66 7.08 -28.46 -29.98
CA VAL A 66 5.73 -28.84 -30.46
C VAL A 66 5.71 -29.26 -31.91
N GLY A 67 6.88 -29.44 -32.55
CA GLY A 67 6.99 -29.92 -33.93
C GLY A 67 7.71 -28.95 -34.87
N PRO A 68 7.59 -29.12 -36.19
CA PRO A 68 8.38 -28.36 -37.16
C PRO A 68 8.00 -26.88 -37.24
N ALA A 69 6.74 -26.56 -37.00
CA ALA A 69 6.22 -25.22 -37.04
C ALA A 69 5.05 -25.02 -36.06
N LEU A 70 4.77 -23.78 -35.72
CA LEU A 70 3.68 -23.38 -34.87
C LEU A 70 2.80 -22.39 -35.63
N CYS A 71 1.48 -22.55 -35.52
CA CYS A 71 0.49 -21.68 -36.12
C CYS A 71 -0.21 -20.85 -34.99
N LEU A 72 -0.06 -19.54 -35.02
CA LEU A 72 -0.75 -18.64 -34.12
C LEU A 72 -2.07 -18.17 -34.73
N GLN A 73 -3.17 -18.41 -34.03
CA GLN A 73 -4.47 -17.90 -34.44
C GLN A 73 -4.60 -16.42 -34.06
N GLN A 74 -4.84 -15.58 -35.04
CA GLN A 74 -5.10 -14.13 -34.88
C GLN A 74 -6.48 -13.77 -35.45
N GLN A 75 -6.97 -12.57 -35.12
CA GLN A 75 -8.28 -12.11 -35.62
C GLN A 75 -8.34 -12.07 -37.16
N ASP A 76 -7.22 -11.79 -37.82
CA ASP A 76 -7.11 -11.63 -39.27
C ASP A 76 -6.61 -12.90 -40.00
N GLY A 77 -6.56 -14.06 -39.31
CA GLY A 77 -6.16 -15.32 -39.88
C GLY A 77 -5.06 -16.08 -39.13
N HIS A 78 -4.46 -17.04 -39.80
CA HIS A 78 -3.44 -17.90 -39.21
C HIS A 78 -2.03 -17.43 -39.59
N VAL A 79 -1.16 -17.31 -38.58
CA VAL A 79 0.21 -16.87 -38.76
C VAL A 79 1.20 -17.97 -38.42
N LEU A 80 2.01 -18.37 -39.43
CA LEU A 80 2.97 -19.46 -39.32
C LEU A 80 4.32 -18.98 -38.75
N TYR A 81 4.83 -19.68 -37.75
CA TYR A 81 6.16 -19.54 -37.16
C TYR A 81 6.97 -20.81 -37.48
N SER A 82 7.73 -20.78 -38.57
CA SER A 82 8.44 -21.96 -39.12
C SER A 82 9.93 -22.01 -38.75
N HIS A 83 10.49 -20.89 -38.27
CA HIS A 83 11.90 -20.88 -37.87
C HIS A 83 12.05 -21.30 -36.40
N ARG A 84 12.63 -22.48 -36.21
CA ARG A 84 12.78 -23.16 -34.91
C ARG A 84 14.20 -23.04 -34.41
N ARG A 85 14.35 -22.61 -33.12
CA ARG A 85 15.66 -22.46 -32.49
C ARG A 85 15.63 -22.96 -31.05
N LEU A 86 16.62 -23.78 -30.68
CA LEU A 86 16.90 -24.13 -29.30
C LEU A 86 17.64 -22.99 -28.61
N GLY A 87 17.27 -22.66 -27.37
CA GLY A 87 17.92 -21.62 -26.55
C GLY A 87 17.83 -21.96 -25.07
N VAL A 88 18.66 -21.27 -24.28
CA VAL A 88 18.66 -21.38 -22.82
C VAL A 88 18.15 -20.08 -22.23
N ARG A 89 17.30 -20.18 -21.23
CA ARG A 89 16.83 -19.08 -20.41
C ARG A 89 17.20 -19.29 -18.95
N SER A 90 17.93 -18.37 -18.36
CA SER A 90 18.14 -18.35 -16.92
C SER A 90 16.98 -17.66 -16.22
N LEU A 91 16.46 -18.26 -15.16
CA LEU A 91 15.40 -17.73 -14.31
C LEU A 91 15.86 -17.76 -12.85
N THR A 92 15.91 -16.61 -12.21
CA THR A 92 16.21 -16.51 -10.79
C THR A 92 14.92 -16.71 -9.98
N THR A 93 14.92 -17.75 -9.16
CA THR A 93 13.80 -18.14 -8.30
C THR A 93 14.12 -17.86 -6.83
N ILE A 94 13.20 -18.14 -5.93
CA ILE A 94 13.42 -18.04 -4.47
C ILE A 94 14.43 -19.06 -3.94
N PHE A 95 14.82 -20.05 -4.75
CA PHE A 95 15.81 -21.08 -4.41
C PHE A 95 17.16 -20.86 -5.11
N GLY A 96 17.28 -19.82 -5.93
CA GLY A 96 18.44 -19.57 -6.77
C GLY A 96 18.12 -19.61 -8.26
N THR A 97 19.16 -19.52 -9.09
CA THR A 97 19.02 -19.50 -10.54
C THR A 97 18.87 -20.91 -11.08
N VAL A 98 17.89 -21.11 -11.96
CA VAL A 98 17.66 -22.34 -12.73
C VAL A 98 17.74 -22.03 -14.22
N GLU A 99 18.06 -23.05 -15.02
CA GLU A 99 18.16 -22.95 -16.47
C GLU A 99 17.04 -23.74 -17.15
N LEU A 100 16.39 -23.12 -18.12
CA LEU A 100 15.39 -23.73 -18.97
C LEU A 100 15.95 -23.85 -20.39
N VAL A 101 16.15 -25.05 -20.85
CA VAL A 101 16.41 -25.35 -22.26
C VAL A 101 15.05 -25.34 -22.96
N ARG A 102 14.87 -24.48 -23.97
CA ARG A 102 13.57 -24.28 -24.60
C ARG A 102 13.65 -24.05 -26.09
N VAL A 103 12.65 -24.50 -26.81
CA VAL A 103 12.49 -24.23 -28.24
C VAL A 103 11.69 -22.96 -28.43
N GLY A 104 12.25 -22.06 -29.22
CA GLY A 104 11.57 -20.83 -29.67
C GLY A 104 11.19 -20.95 -31.15
N TYR A 105 10.00 -20.49 -31.47
CA TYR A 105 9.48 -20.42 -32.82
C TYR A 105 9.45 -18.95 -33.25
N SER A 106 10.06 -18.62 -34.39
CA SER A 106 10.17 -17.25 -34.85
C SER A 106 9.78 -17.10 -36.32
N ARG A 107 9.48 -15.85 -36.66
CA ARG A 107 9.26 -15.35 -38.02
C ARG A 107 9.83 -13.93 -38.15
N PRO A 108 10.19 -13.47 -39.35
CA PRO A 108 10.62 -12.09 -39.52
C PRO A 108 9.56 -11.06 -39.08
N GLY A 109 9.99 -10.02 -38.39
CA GLY A 109 9.13 -8.91 -37.97
C GLY A 109 8.17 -9.20 -36.79
N ALA A 110 8.29 -10.36 -36.14
CA ALA A 110 7.46 -10.69 -34.97
C ALA A 110 8.29 -11.23 -33.80
N PRO A 111 7.83 -11.05 -32.55
CA PRO A 111 8.43 -11.68 -31.38
C PRO A 111 8.40 -13.20 -31.49
N SER A 112 9.42 -13.86 -30.95
CA SER A 112 9.47 -15.34 -30.88
C SER A 112 8.48 -15.88 -29.86
N ILE A 113 7.88 -17.03 -30.15
CA ILE A 113 6.97 -17.76 -29.26
C ILE A 113 7.74 -18.90 -28.61
N PHE A 114 7.60 -19.04 -27.29
CA PHE A 114 8.22 -20.12 -26.52
C PHE A 114 7.12 -20.92 -25.80
N PRO A 115 6.69 -22.06 -26.35
CA PRO A 115 5.60 -22.85 -25.78
C PRO A 115 5.85 -23.29 -24.34
N LEU A 116 7.11 -23.61 -23.97
CA LEU A 116 7.46 -23.95 -22.60
C LEU A 116 7.26 -22.76 -21.62
N ASP A 117 7.63 -21.55 -22.05
CA ASP A 117 7.44 -20.35 -21.21
C ASP A 117 5.97 -20.10 -20.93
N GLN A 118 5.12 -20.25 -21.93
CA GLN A 118 3.67 -20.13 -21.80
C GLN A 118 3.08 -21.25 -20.91
N ALA A 119 3.50 -22.49 -21.12
CA ALA A 119 3.02 -23.64 -20.32
C ALA A 119 3.44 -23.55 -18.84
N LEU A 120 4.55 -22.87 -18.56
CA LEU A 120 5.03 -22.60 -17.20
C LEU A 120 4.56 -21.23 -16.65
N ALA A 121 3.79 -20.48 -17.43
CA ALA A 121 3.35 -19.12 -17.09
C ALA A 121 4.50 -18.25 -16.60
N LEU A 122 5.60 -18.18 -17.37
CA LEU A 122 6.80 -17.43 -16.95
C LEU A 122 6.63 -15.93 -17.16
N PRO A 123 7.15 -15.08 -16.25
CA PRO A 123 7.18 -13.64 -16.44
C PRO A 123 8.12 -13.23 -17.59
N ALA A 124 7.96 -12.04 -18.15
CA ALA A 124 8.90 -11.51 -19.15
C ALA A 124 10.30 -11.31 -18.55
N ARG A 125 10.40 -10.95 -17.28
CA ARG A 125 11.66 -10.73 -16.56
C ARG A 125 12.36 -12.02 -16.18
N SER A 126 13.66 -11.94 -15.87
CA SER A 126 14.49 -13.08 -15.41
C SER A 126 14.26 -13.48 -13.96
N PHE A 127 13.23 -12.96 -13.29
CA PHE A 127 12.88 -13.23 -11.90
C PHE A 127 11.51 -13.90 -11.84
N SER A 128 11.39 -15.03 -11.13
CA SER A 128 10.12 -15.73 -10.97
C SER A 128 9.07 -14.85 -10.29
N TYR A 129 7.77 -15.06 -10.55
CA TYR A 129 6.70 -14.30 -9.91
C TYR A 129 6.74 -14.39 -8.37
N GLU A 130 7.12 -15.54 -7.81
CA GLU A 130 7.23 -15.69 -6.36
C GLU A 130 8.38 -14.86 -5.77
N LEU A 131 9.53 -14.78 -6.48
CA LEU A 131 10.62 -13.89 -6.07
C LEU A 131 10.21 -12.41 -6.19
N GLN A 132 9.56 -12.03 -7.30
CA GLN A 132 9.04 -10.68 -7.48
C GLN A 132 8.01 -10.33 -6.37
N ARG A 133 7.09 -11.25 -6.02
CA ARG A 133 6.11 -11.07 -4.95
C ARG A 133 6.76 -10.75 -3.62
N ARG A 134 7.78 -11.51 -3.23
CA ARG A 134 8.53 -11.28 -1.99
C ARG A 134 9.26 -9.95 -2.00
N LEU A 135 9.94 -9.62 -3.10
CA LEU A 135 10.64 -8.35 -3.28
C LEU A 135 9.68 -7.15 -3.18
N VAL A 136 8.55 -7.21 -3.87
CA VAL A 136 7.52 -6.15 -3.83
C VAL A 136 6.94 -6.03 -2.42
N LYS A 137 6.59 -7.15 -1.77
CA LYS A 137 6.06 -7.16 -0.40
C LYS A 137 7.04 -6.59 0.63
N ALA A 138 8.34 -6.82 0.46
CA ALA A 138 9.40 -6.20 1.27
C ALA A 138 9.53 -4.70 0.95
N ALA A 139 9.55 -4.32 -0.33
CA ALA A 139 9.76 -2.95 -0.80
C ALA A 139 8.63 -1.99 -0.43
N VAL A 140 7.39 -2.45 -0.32
CA VAL A 140 6.29 -1.61 0.17
C VAL A 140 6.39 -1.30 1.66
N GLN A 141 7.19 -2.03 2.42
CA GLN A 141 7.36 -1.85 3.85
C GLN A 141 8.68 -1.16 4.21
N ASN A 142 9.76 -1.46 3.49
CA ASN A 142 11.13 -1.07 3.80
C ASN A 142 11.80 -0.30 2.67
N PRO A 143 12.92 0.42 2.94
CA PRO A 143 13.81 0.95 1.91
C PRO A 143 14.27 -0.13 0.94
N PHE A 144 14.52 0.24 -0.31
CA PHE A 144 14.85 -0.73 -1.36
C PHE A 144 16.09 -1.57 -1.05
N LEU A 145 17.13 -0.94 -0.51
CA LEU A 145 18.35 -1.65 -0.13
C LEU A 145 18.11 -2.66 1.01
N GLU A 146 17.36 -2.25 2.03
CA GLU A 146 16.96 -3.15 3.13
C GLU A 146 16.08 -4.29 2.61
N SER A 147 15.21 -4.00 1.63
CA SER A 147 14.31 -5.01 1.05
C SER A 147 15.06 -6.10 0.30
N VAL A 148 16.02 -5.72 -0.56
CA VAL A 148 16.83 -6.72 -1.29
C VAL A 148 17.73 -7.50 -0.35
N GLN A 149 18.27 -6.86 0.70
CA GLN A 149 19.05 -7.54 1.73
C GLN A 149 18.22 -8.54 2.52
N THR A 150 17.02 -8.15 2.96
CA THR A 150 16.10 -9.05 3.68
C THR A 150 15.78 -10.29 2.86
N ILE A 151 15.53 -10.13 1.55
CA ILE A 151 15.27 -11.28 0.68
C ILE A 151 16.53 -12.14 0.50
N ALA A 152 17.70 -11.52 0.36
CA ALA A 152 18.97 -12.24 0.28
C ALA A 152 19.24 -13.06 1.55
N ASP A 153 19.00 -12.48 2.72
CA ASP A 153 19.19 -13.18 4.02
C ASP A 153 18.24 -14.38 4.18
N LEU A 154 17.00 -14.24 3.69
CA LEU A 154 15.99 -15.31 3.80
C LEU A 154 16.11 -16.42 2.76
N THR A 155 16.61 -16.11 1.57
CA THR A 155 16.62 -17.03 0.42
C THR A 155 17.98 -17.38 -0.12
N GLY A 156 19.04 -16.67 0.31
CA GLY A 156 20.37 -16.76 -0.29
C GLY A 156 20.46 -16.13 -1.69
N VAL A 157 19.36 -15.52 -2.19
CA VAL A 157 19.29 -15.00 -3.57
C VAL A 157 19.52 -13.49 -3.58
N SER A 158 20.59 -13.07 -4.23
CA SER A 158 20.90 -11.64 -4.39
C SER A 158 20.21 -11.05 -5.60
N VAL A 159 19.49 -9.95 -5.38
CA VAL A 159 18.84 -9.15 -6.44
C VAL A 159 19.36 -7.72 -6.36
N SER A 160 19.69 -7.11 -7.49
CA SER A 160 20.16 -5.73 -7.49
C SER A 160 19.04 -4.76 -7.12
N LYS A 161 19.37 -3.65 -6.44
CA LYS A 161 18.43 -2.57 -6.18
C LYS A 161 17.78 -2.06 -7.48
N ARG A 162 18.55 -1.98 -8.57
CA ARG A 162 18.06 -1.55 -9.89
C ARG A 162 16.98 -2.49 -10.43
N SER A 163 17.20 -3.81 -10.31
CA SER A 163 16.18 -4.79 -10.72
C SER A 163 14.89 -4.63 -9.93
N LEU A 164 14.98 -4.38 -8.61
CA LEU A 164 13.80 -4.09 -7.79
C LEU A 164 13.09 -2.80 -8.25
N GLU A 165 13.85 -1.73 -8.56
CA GLU A 165 13.30 -0.47 -9.07
C GLU A 165 12.60 -0.64 -10.45
N GLU A 166 12.98 -1.65 -11.23
CA GLU A 166 12.32 -1.99 -12.49
C GLU A 166 11.08 -2.89 -12.28
N ILE A 167 11.09 -3.77 -11.28
CA ILE A 167 9.95 -4.65 -10.94
C ILE A 167 8.77 -3.85 -10.38
N LEU A 168 9.02 -2.84 -9.55
CA LEU A 168 7.96 -2.13 -8.83
C LEU A 168 6.95 -1.41 -9.73
N PRO A 169 7.34 -0.65 -10.77
CA PRO A 169 6.38 -0.06 -11.70
C PRO A 169 5.56 -1.09 -12.45
N ASP A 170 6.18 -2.21 -12.88
CA ASP A 170 5.46 -3.30 -13.56
C ASP A 170 4.43 -3.93 -12.63
N ALA A 171 4.81 -4.19 -11.38
CA ALA A 171 3.93 -4.74 -10.36
C ALA A 171 2.75 -3.82 -9.99
N ALA A 172 2.81 -2.52 -10.30
CA ALA A 172 1.73 -1.56 -10.05
C ALA A 172 0.79 -1.35 -11.24
N LEU A 173 1.10 -1.89 -12.43
CA LEU A 173 0.35 -1.63 -13.67
C LEU A 173 -1.14 -1.95 -13.57
N ASP A 174 -1.49 -2.97 -12.84
CA ASP A 174 -2.86 -3.50 -12.80
C ASP A 174 -3.70 -2.97 -11.63
N PHE A 175 -3.18 -1.99 -10.88
CA PHE A 175 -3.83 -1.42 -9.70
C PHE A 175 -5.28 -0.97 -9.97
N ASP A 176 -5.49 -0.16 -10.99
CA ASP A 176 -6.81 0.37 -11.31
C ASP A 176 -7.76 -0.71 -11.86
N ALA A 177 -7.23 -1.63 -12.67
CA ALA A 177 -8.00 -2.74 -13.22
C ALA A 177 -8.48 -3.68 -12.11
N PHE A 178 -7.63 -3.98 -11.14
CA PHE A 178 -7.96 -4.79 -9.98
C PHE A 178 -9.14 -4.20 -9.20
N TYR A 179 -9.04 -2.94 -8.80
CA TYR A 179 -10.08 -2.31 -7.98
C TYR A 179 -11.38 -2.02 -8.75
N ARG A 180 -11.36 -1.95 -10.07
CA ARG A 180 -12.58 -1.91 -10.87
C ARG A 180 -13.34 -3.23 -10.89
N GLN A 181 -12.63 -4.36 -10.81
CA GLN A 181 -13.20 -5.70 -10.86
C GLN A 181 -13.46 -6.30 -9.48
N ARG A 182 -12.74 -5.83 -8.46
CA ARG A 182 -12.85 -6.37 -7.10
C ARG A 182 -14.24 -6.13 -6.51
N CYS A 183 -14.92 -7.20 -6.15
CA CYS A 183 -16.11 -7.12 -5.31
C CYS A 183 -15.68 -6.93 -3.84
N PRO A 184 -16.23 -5.94 -3.13
CA PRO A 184 -15.99 -5.81 -1.69
C PRO A 184 -16.53 -7.01 -0.93
N ASP A 185 -15.80 -7.44 0.11
CA ASP A 185 -16.29 -8.51 0.98
C ASP A 185 -17.53 -8.01 1.77
N PRO A 186 -18.47 -8.88 2.17
CA PRO A 186 -19.60 -8.51 3.00
C PRO A 186 -19.17 -7.85 4.32
N ALA A 187 -19.90 -6.87 4.80
CA ALA A 187 -19.66 -6.16 6.04
C ALA A 187 -20.96 -5.94 6.82
N ASN A 188 -20.93 -6.25 8.12
CA ASN A 188 -22.12 -6.20 8.98
C ASN A 188 -22.38 -4.80 9.55
N GLY A 189 -21.38 -3.93 9.59
CA GLY A 189 -21.53 -2.58 10.12
C GLY A 189 -22.56 -1.75 9.35
N SER A 190 -23.35 -0.96 10.09
CA SER A 190 -24.39 -0.09 9.51
C SER A 190 -23.88 1.29 9.10
N ILE A 191 -22.63 1.63 9.42
CA ILE A 191 -22.02 2.92 9.09
C ILE A 191 -20.94 2.71 8.04
N LEU A 192 -21.10 3.31 6.86
CA LEU A 192 -20.11 3.35 5.80
C LEU A 192 -19.34 4.66 5.88
N VAL A 193 -18.05 4.56 6.12
CA VAL A 193 -17.16 5.68 6.41
C VAL A 193 -16.17 5.90 5.28
N ALA A 194 -16.11 7.13 4.77
CA ALA A 194 -15.01 7.61 3.96
C ALA A 194 -14.16 8.60 4.79
N ALA A 195 -12.86 8.53 4.65
CA ALA A 195 -11.96 9.52 5.23
C ALA A 195 -10.93 9.92 4.18
N VAL A 196 -10.70 11.22 3.98
CA VAL A 196 -9.83 11.74 2.93
C VAL A 196 -8.90 12.80 3.50
N ASP A 197 -7.61 12.69 3.17
CA ASP A 197 -6.55 13.62 3.57
C ASP A 197 -5.54 13.79 2.44
N CYS A 198 -4.66 14.76 2.53
CA CYS A 198 -3.59 15.02 1.57
C CYS A 198 -2.24 15.14 2.27
N LYS A 199 -1.24 14.41 1.78
CA LYS A 199 0.11 14.41 2.37
C LYS A 199 1.19 14.66 1.31
N GLY A 200 2.19 15.47 1.67
CA GLY A 200 3.28 15.80 0.76
C GLY A 200 4.35 14.71 0.71
N ILE A 201 4.73 14.27 -0.49
CA ILE A 201 5.83 13.33 -0.74
C ILE A 201 7.06 14.12 -1.19
N PRO A 202 8.26 13.90 -0.60
CA PRO A 202 9.49 14.54 -1.05
C PRO A 202 9.90 14.05 -2.44
N MET A 203 10.11 14.98 -3.38
CA MET A 203 10.43 14.66 -4.76
C MET A 203 11.91 14.86 -5.08
N VAL A 204 12.44 14.10 -6.02
CA VAL A 204 13.73 14.36 -6.66
C VAL A 204 13.62 15.69 -7.39
N LYS A 205 14.63 16.55 -7.24
CA LYS A 205 14.69 17.78 -8.03
C LYS A 205 14.99 17.41 -9.48
N PRO A 206 14.26 17.94 -10.48
CA PRO A 206 14.65 17.75 -11.86
C PRO A 206 16.08 18.25 -12.05
N ALA A 207 16.86 17.50 -12.84
CA ALA A 207 18.20 17.93 -13.20
C ALA A 207 18.12 19.36 -13.77
N ARG A 208 18.97 20.26 -13.28
CA ARG A 208 19.00 21.67 -13.74
C ARG A 208 19.21 21.66 -15.27
N ARG A 209 18.14 21.89 -16.02
CA ARG A 209 18.30 22.45 -17.36
C ARG A 209 19.01 23.80 -17.22
N GLN A 210 19.87 24.14 -18.17
CA GLN A 210 20.74 25.32 -18.20
C GLN A 210 20.17 26.57 -17.51
N PRO A 211 21.00 27.44 -16.92
CA PRO A 211 20.56 28.60 -16.16
C PRO A 211 19.84 29.58 -17.10
N THR A 212 18.55 29.37 -17.29
CA THR A 212 17.69 30.46 -17.74
C THR A 212 17.62 31.47 -16.61
N LEU A 213 17.84 32.74 -16.94
CA LEU A 213 17.69 33.87 -16.03
C LEU A 213 16.48 33.68 -15.14
N ARG A 214 16.72 33.55 -13.83
CA ARG A 214 15.65 33.33 -12.83
C ARG A 214 14.64 34.46 -12.94
N PRO A 215 13.35 34.19 -13.20
CA PRO A 215 12.36 35.19 -12.87
C PRO A 215 12.46 35.42 -11.37
N VAL A 216 12.54 36.65 -10.96
CA VAL A 216 12.54 37.06 -9.53
C VAL A 216 11.29 36.49 -8.92
N SER A 217 11.41 35.40 -8.16
CA SER A 217 10.28 34.80 -7.46
C SER A 217 9.76 35.82 -6.47
N ALA A 218 8.48 36.14 -6.53
CA ALA A 218 7.81 36.99 -5.56
C ALA A 218 8.14 36.52 -4.14
N LYS A 219 8.48 37.44 -3.23
CA LYS A 219 8.80 37.15 -1.82
C LYS A 219 7.76 36.20 -1.24
N GLY A 220 8.15 34.94 -0.95
CA GLY A 220 7.27 33.96 -0.29
C GLY A 220 7.01 32.65 -1.07
N GLN A 221 7.36 32.53 -2.34
CA GLN A 221 7.24 31.27 -3.07
C GLN A 221 8.41 30.34 -2.71
N ARG A 222 8.21 29.52 -1.67
CA ARG A 222 9.08 28.37 -1.40
C ARG A 222 8.90 27.38 -2.53
N SER A 223 9.98 27.00 -3.22
CA SER A 223 9.93 25.90 -4.20
C SER A 223 9.36 24.67 -3.48
N ASN A 224 8.20 24.18 -3.93
CA ASN A 224 7.56 23.02 -3.32
C ASN A 224 8.50 21.81 -3.47
N LYS A 225 9.23 21.49 -2.40
CA LYS A 225 10.08 20.31 -2.33
C LYS A 225 9.26 19.01 -2.22
N LYS A 226 7.95 19.13 -2.01
CA LYS A 226 7.01 18.03 -1.85
C LYS A 226 5.85 18.17 -2.85
N ARG A 227 5.41 17.05 -3.41
CA ARG A 227 4.18 16.95 -4.20
C ARG A 227 3.10 16.30 -3.35
N MET A 228 1.88 16.86 -3.38
CA MET A 228 0.77 16.39 -2.56
C MET A 228 0.14 15.14 -3.18
N ALA A 229 0.15 14.05 -2.42
CA ALA A 229 -0.64 12.86 -2.71
C ALA A 229 -1.98 12.97 -1.98
N THR A 230 -3.05 12.50 -2.61
CA THR A 230 -4.35 12.33 -1.99
C THR A 230 -4.46 10.91 -1.45
N VAL A 231 -4.84 10.77 -0.20
CA VAL A 231 -5.03 9.48 0.49
C VAL A 231 -6.45 9.42 1.01
N ALA A 232 -7.11 8.31 0.77
CA ALA A 232 -8.45 8.05 1.27
C ALA A 232 -8.55 6.65 1.86
N ALA A 233 -9.44 6.45 2.82
CA ALA A 233 -9.82 5.14 3.32
C ALA A 233 -11.34 5.02 3.31
N VAL A 234 -11.84 3.86 2.85
CA VAL A 234 -13.25 3.48 2.92
C VAL A 234 -13.36 2.22 3.76
N PHE A 235 -14.23 2.22 4.74
CA PHE A 235 -14.45 1.07 5.61
C PHE A 235 -15.87 1.10 6.17
N THR A 236 -16.33 -0.03 6.64
CA THR A 236 -17.61 -0.18 7.33
C THR A 236 -17.35 -0.41 8.82
N ARG A 237 -18.25 0.02 9.67
CA ARG A 237 -18.18 -0.27 11.11
C ARG A 237 -19.55 -0.29 11.77
N ALA A 238 -19.65 -0.97 12.91
CA ALA A 238 -20.78 -0.88 13.80
C ALA A 238 -20.83 0.49 14.53
N PRO A 239 -22.00 1.00 14.91
CA PRO A 239 -22.14 2.19 15.75
C PRO A 239 -21.41 1.98 17.11
N TRP A 240 -20.85 3.07 17.63
CA TRP A 240 -20.27 3.08 18.96
C TRP A 240 -20.68 4.34 19.70
N VAL A 241 -21.77 4.23 20.44
CA VAL A 241 -22.31 5.34 21.26
C VAL A 241 -21.33 5.67 22.39
N ARG A 242 -21.08 6.95 22.58
CA ARG A 242 -20.19 7.47 23.63
C ARG A 242 -20.67 8.83 24.09
N THR A 243 -20.36 9.17 25.32
CA THR A 243 -20.56 10.53 25.87
C THR A 243 -19.37 11.44 25.56
N PRO A 244 -19.58 12.76 25.49
CA PRO A 244 -18.48 13.73 25.41
C PRO A 244 -17.43 13.55 26.52
N GLN A 245 -17.86 13.18 27.72
CA GLN A 245 -16.99 12.99 28.89
C GLN A 245 -16.06 11.78 28.67
N GLU A 246 -16.58 10.62 28.28
CA GLU A 246 -15.78 9.42 27.99
C GLU A 246 -14.73 9.67 26.90
N VAL A 247 -15.06 10.48 25.88
CA VAL A 247 -14.10 10.86 24.85
C VAL A 247 -12.97 11.72 25.42
N VAL A 248 -13.27 12.70 26.26
CA VAL A 248 -12.24 13.56 26.90
C VAL A 248 -11.36 12.71 27.82
N GLU A 249 -11.92 11.86 28.65
CA GLU A 249 -11.17 10.97 29.55
C GLU A 249 -10.22 10.06 28.79
N SER A 250 -10.69 9.50 27.70
CA SER A 250 -9.87 8.66 26.80
C SER A 250 -8.72 9.45 26.14
N LEU A 251 -8.98 10.67 25.65
CA LEU A 251 -7.99 11.51 24.97
C LEU A 251 -6.87 11.97 25.92
N PHE A 252 -7.23 12.33 27.15
CA PHE A 252 -6.28 12.86 28.14
C PHE A 252 -5.78 11.79 29.11
N ARG A 253 -6.19 10.52 28.92
CA ARG A 253 -5.77 9.38 29.76
C ARG A 253 -6.02 9.59 31.26
N THR A 254 -7.12 10.24 31.61
CA THR A 254 -7.48 10.57 33.01
C THR A 254 -8.08 9.38 33.76
N CYS A 255 -8.67 8.43 33.03
CA CYS A 255 -9.12 7.15 33.60
C CYS A 255 -8.29 6.01 33.01
N ARG A 256 -7.78 5.12 33.88
CA ARG A 256 -7.28 3.79 33.43
C ARG A 256 -8.52 2.93 33.16
N ARG A 257 -8.68 2.51 31.91
CA ARG A 257 -9.67 1.46 31.60
C ARG A 257 -9.28 0.18 32.31
N THR A 258 -10.17 -0.34 33.10
CA THR A 258 -10.02 -1.67 33.67
C THR A 258 -10.26 -2.69 32.55
N PRO A 259 -9.31 -3.57 32.24
CA PRO A 259 -9.52 -4.60 31.21
C PRO A 259 -10.75 -5.44 31.57
N GLY A 260 -11.76 -5.49 30.69
CA GLY A 260 -12.94 -6.36 30.83
C GLY A 260 -14.26 -5.68 31.21
N GLU A 261 -14.28 -4.40 31.59
CA GLU A 261 -15.53 -3.71 32.00
C GLU A 261 -16.34 -3.14 30.82
N GLU A 262 -15.73 -2.90 29.66
CA GLU A 262 -16.42 -2.41 28.47
C GLU A 262 -16.03 -3.19 27.22
N PRO A 263 -16.94 -3.39 26.26
CA PRO A 263 -16.60 -4.01 24.99
C PRO A 263 -15.55 -3.15 24.25
N PRO A 264 -14.58 -3.76 23.55
CA PRO A 264 -13.61 -3.02 22.79
C PRO A 264 -14.29 -2.21 21.68
N PRO A 265 -13.71 -1.06 21.27
CA PRO A 265 -14.28 -0.26 20.19
C PRO A 265 -14.42 -1.09 18.91
N PRO A 266 -15.53 -0.93 18.17
CA PRO A 266 -15.74 -1.66 16.91
C PRO A 266 -14.58 -1.43 15.96
N ARG A 267 -14.04 -2.52 15.39
CA ARG A 267 -12.96 -2.44 14.41
C ARG A 267 -13.51 -2.06 13.04
N PRO A 268 -12.75 -1.32 12.21
CA PRO A 268 -13.09 -1.13 10.81
C PRO A 268 -13.13 -2.47 10.07
N GLU A 269 -14.25 -2.74 9.37
CA GLU A 269 -14.43 -3.91 8.50
C GLU A 269 -14.11 -3.53 7.06
N ASN A 270 -13.50 -4.44 6.31
CA ASN A 270 -13.21 -4.31 4.87
C ASN A 270 -12.54 -2.97 4.51
N LYS A 271 -11.54 -2.57 5.27
CA LYS A 271 -10.83 -1.31 5.03
C LYS A 271 -10.12 -1.35 3.67
N ARG A 272 -10.55 -0.50 2.75
CA ARG A 272 -9.80 -0.17 1.52
C ARG A 272 -9.10 1.16 1.67
N VAL A 273 -7.84 1.21 1.28
CA VAL A 273 -7.05 2.45 1.18
C VAL A 273 -6.86 2.79 -0.28
N CYS A 274 -7.19 4.02 -0.66
CA CYS A 274 -6.96 4.60 -1.97
C CYS A 274 -5.89 5.67 -1.82
N ALA A 275 -4.88 5.68 -2.69
CA ALA A 275 -3.87 6.73 -2.63
C ALA A 275 -3.24 6.94 -4.01
N SER A 276 -3.05 8.21 -4.39
CA SER A 276 -2.35 8.56 -5.61
C SER A 276 -1.64 9.91 -5.49
N LEU A 277 -0.48 10.01 -6.13
CA LEU A 277 0.27 11.24 -6.34
C LEU A 277 -0.06 11.88 -7.69
N LEU A 278 -0.38 11.08 -8.70
CA LEU A 278 -0.59 11.52 -10.08
C LEU A 278 -2.03 11.87 -10.37
N LYS A 279 -2.98 11.10 -9.85
CA LYS A 279 -4.42 11.39 -9.97
C LYS A 279 -4.77 12.59 -9.09
N GLY A 280 -5.41 13.57 -9.60
CA GLY A 280 -5.87 14.72 -8.81
C GLY A 280 -6.89 14.33 -7.72
N LYS A 281 -7.12 15.22 -6.74
CA LYS A 281 -8.10 15.03 -5.66
C LYS A 281 -9.47 14.54 -6.15
N THR A 282 -9.94 15.07 -7.28
CA THR A 282 -11.25 14.72 -7.85
C THR A 282 -11.32 13.25 -8.28
N ALA A 283 -10.27 12.72 -8.92
CA ALA A 283 -10.25 11.34 -9.37
C ALA A 283 -10.19 10.35 -8.19
N VAL A 284 -9.39 10.63 -7.16
CA VAL A 284 -9.34 9.80 -5.96
C VAL A 284 -10.67 9.82 -5.21
N ILE A 285 -11.34 10.98 -5.12
CA ILE A 285 -12.66 11.09 -4.50
C ILE A 285 -13.73 10.35 -5.32
N GLN A 286 -13.60 10.32 -6.66
CA GLN A 286 -14.46 9.52 -7.52
C GLN A 286 -14.29 8.01 -7.25
N GLU A 287 -13.05 7.53 -7.06
CA GLU A 287 -12.81 6.14 -6.66
C GLU A 287 -13.43 5.81 -5.29
N VAL A 288 -13.42 6.77 -4.36
CA VAL A 288 -14.11 6.63 -3.06
C VAL A 288 -15.63 6.50 -3.27
N ALA A 289 -16.20 7.33 -4.14
CA ALA A 289 -17.65 7.26 -4.45
C ALA A 289 -18.01 5.89 -5.03
N GLU A 290 -17.29 5.43 -6.03
CA GLU A 290 -17.49 4.13 -6.66
C GLU A 290 -17.35 2.97 -5.66
N GLU A 291 -16.39 3.06 -4.75
CA GLU A 291 -16.24 2.06 -3.69
C GLU A 291 -17.41 2.07 -2.71
N MET A 292 -17.90 3.25 -2.34
CA MET A 292 -19.06 3.38 -1.46
C MET A 292 -20.32 2.81 -2.10
N GLU A 293 -20.55 3.08 -3.39
CA GLU A 293 -21.69 2.52 -4.14
C GLU A 293 -21.62 1.00 -4.24
N ARG A 294 -20.43 0.42 -4.51
CA ARG A 294 -20.25 -1.04 -4.54
C ARG A 294 -20.53 -1.72 -3.20
N ARG A 295 -20.25 -1.01 -2.08
CA ARG A 295 -20.49 -1.53 -0.73
C ARG A 295 -21.90 -1.40 -0.23
N ASP A 296 -22.63 -0.45 -0.75
CA ASP A 296 -23.98 -0.12 -0.32
C ASP A 296 -24.83 0.33 -1.51
N PRO A 297 -25.08 -0.58 -2.49
CA PRO A 297 -25.85 -0.24 -3.70
C PRO A 297 -27.31 0.14 -3.41
N SER A 298 -27.85 -0.32 -2.27
CA SER A 298 -29.22 0.01 -1.83
C SER A 298 -29.31 1.29 -1.00
N ALA A 299 -28.18 1.97 -0.75
CA ALA A 299 -28.08 3.15 0.11
C ALA A 299 -28.72 2.94 1.51
N SER A 300 -28.59 1.74 2.05
CA SER A 300 -29.17 1.35 3.34
C SER A 300 -28.31 1.73 4.54
N LYS A 301 -27.03 2.01 4.32
CA LYS A 301 -26.08 2.36 5.39
C LYS A 301 -26.00 3.86 5.63
N THR A 302 -25.74 4.25 6.86
CA THR A 302 -25.42 5.64 7.16
C THR A 302 -24.05 5.99 6.55
N ARG A 303 -24.00 6.98 5.65
CA ARG A 303 -22.81 7.40 4.94
C ARG A 303 -22.18 8.63 5.59
N VAL A 304 -20.98 8.49 6.13
CA VAL A 304 -20.24 9.53 6.86
C VAL A 304 -18.89 9.75 6.20
N ALA A 305 -18.44 11.02 6.10
CA ALA A 305 -17.11 11.34 5.65
C ALA A 305 -16.34 12.22 6.65
N LEU A 306 -15.12 11.80 6.97
CA LEU A 306 -14.19 12.51 7.85
C LEU A 306 -13.19 13.34 7.03
N THR A 307 -13.03 14.63 7.37
CA THR A 307 -12.14 15.55 6.66
C THR A 307 -11.42 16.48 7.64
N ASP A 308 -10.25 17.00 7.22
CA ASP A 308 -9.37 17.87 8.01
C ASP A 308 -9.79 19.35 8.09
N GLY A 309 -10.84 19.76 7.40
CA GLY A 309 -11.29 21.15 7.30
C GLY A 309 -10.69 21.94 6.13
N GLU A 310 -9.98 21.29 5.19
CA GLU A 310 -9.62 21.90 3.92
C GLU A 310 -10.89 22.12 3.07
N ARG A 311 -11.19 23.41 2.80
CA ARG A 311 -12.44 23.77 2.10
C ARG A 311 -12.60 23.11 0.74
N ALA A 312 -11.51 23.01 -0.04
CA ALA A 312 -11.57 22.41 -1.36
C ALA A 312 -11.85 20.91 -1.32
N LEU A 313 -11.35 20.21 -0.29
CA LEU A 313 -11.62 18.81 -0.04
C LEU A 313 -13.07 18.60 0.41
N GLN A 314 -13.54 19.40 1.39
CA GLN A 314 -14.91 19.35 1.90
C GLN A 314 -15.97 19.57 0.81
N ILE A 315 -15.73 20.52 -0.12
CA ILE A 315 -16.65 20.77 -1.24
C ILE A 315 -16.75 19.55 -2.16
N ARG A 316 -15.62 18.89 -2.43
CA ARG A 316 -15.61 17.71 -3.30
C ARG A 316 -16.24 16.48 -2.63
N VAL A 317 -15.86 16.21 -1.39
CA VAL A 317 -16.39 15.07 -0.63
C VAL A 317 -17.88 15.27 -0.32
N GLY A 318 -18.32 16.50 -0.07
CA GLY A 318 -19.74 16.81 0.17
C GLY A 318 -20.66 16.50 -1.02
N LYS A 319 -20.13 16.40 -2.24
CA LYS A 319 -20.89 15.99 -3.43
C LYS A 319 -21.24 14.49 -3.45
N LEU A 320 -20.64 13.70 -2.56
CA LEU A 320 -20.89 12.26 -2.48
C LEU A 320 -22.21 11.88 -1.74
N GLY A 321 -23.03 12.85 -1.34
CA GLY A 321 -24.26 12.58 -0.58
C GLY A 321 -23.99 12.04 0.83
N VAL A 322 -22.88 12.43 1.45
CA VAL A 322 -22.43 11.97 2.77
C VAL A 322 -22.56 13.06 3.83
N THR A 323 -22.73 12.68 5.09
CA THR A 323 -22.63 13.63 6.19
C THR A 323 -21.15 13.91 6.49
N LEU A 324 -20.74 15.18 6.32
CA LEU A 324 -19.38 15.61 6.60
C LEU A 324 -19.16 15.79 8.10
N VAL A 325 -18.18 15.10 8.66
CA VAL A 325 -17.71 15.26 10.04
C VAL A 325 -16.30 15.83 10.01
N LEU A 326 -16.08 16.91 10.75
CA LEU A 326 -14.74 17.46 10.94
C LEU A 326 -13.95 16.56 11.89
N ASP A 327 -12.74 16.18 11.48
CA ASP A 327 -11.87 15.35 12.31
C ASP A 327 -11.52 16.04 13.64
N LEU A 328 -11.82 15.37 14.73
CA LEU A 328 -11.58 15.87 16.08
C LEU A 328 -10.09 16.12 16.37
N MET A 329 -9.18 15.30 15.82
CA MET A 329 -7.74 15.49 16.06
C MET A 329 -7.25 16.83 15.47
N HIS A 330 -7.71 17.19 14.29
CA HIS A 330 -7.43 18.49 13.68
C HIS A 330 -8.07 19.66 14.45
N VAL A 331 -9.21 19.44 15.10
CA VAL A 331 -9.81 20.44 16.01
C VAL A 331 -8.94 20.59 17.25
N LEU A 332 -8.50 19.49 17.86
CA LEU A 332 -7.63 19.50 19.04
C LEU A 332 -6.31 20.24 18.77
N GLU A 333 -5.67 20.00 17.62
CA GLU A 333 -4.47 20.77 17.22
C GLU A 333 -4.71 22.29 17.24
N LYS A 334 -5.88 22.75 16.78
CA LYS A 334 -6.22 24.18 16.82
C LYS A 334 -6.50 24.67 18.23
N VAL A 335 -7.14 23.85 19.07
CA VAL A 335 -7.40 24.18 20.47
C VAL A 335 -6.10 24.30 21.26
N TRP A 336 -5.18 23.32 21.09
CA TRP A 336 -3.83 23.39 21.66
C TRP A 336 -3.05 24.62 21.20
N LYS A 337 -3.11 24.94 19.90
CA LYS A 337 -2.50 26.16 19.38
C LYS A 337 -3.03 27.44 20.03
N ALA A 338 -4.30 27.47 20.39
CA ALA A 338 -4.87 28.58 21.13
C ALA A 338 -4.42 28.58 22.60
N ALA A 339 -4.36 27.42 23.25
CA ALA A 339 -3.90 27.27 24.63
C ALA A 339 -2.49 27.81 24.83
N TYR A 340 -1.54 27.45 23.94
CA TYR A 340 -0.14 27.90 24.02
C TYR A 340 0.07 29.38 23.72
N VAL A 341 -0.93 30.10 23.23
CA VAL A 341 -0.90 31.57 23.20
C VAL A 341 -1.27 32.19 24.57
N LEU A 342 -2.13 31.49 25.31
CA LEU A 342 -2.73 31.96 26.57
C LEU A 342 -1.98 31.49 27.82
N HIS A 343 -1.37 30.32 27.74
CA HIS A 343 -0.69 29.60 28.83
C HIS A 343 0.67 29.10 28.34
N ALA A 344 1.57 28.80 29.27
CA ALA A 344 2.87 28.21 28.92
C ALA A 344 2.71 26.81 28.34
N GLU A 345 3.55 26.47 27.37
CA GLU A 345 3.57 25.12 26.77
C GLU A 345 3.93 24.09 27.84
N GLY A 346 3.16 22.98 27.89
CA GLY A 346 3.34 21.91 28.87
C GLY A 346 2.82 22.22 30.28
N SER A 347 2.20 23.40 30.51
CA SER A 347 1.63 23.75 31.83
C SER A 347 0.30 23.03 32.09
N LEU A 348 0.01 22.75 33.35
CA LEU A 348 -1.28 22.20 33.80
C LEU A 348 -2.45 23.13 33.40
N ASP A 349 -2.26 24.44 33.43
CA ASP A 349 -3.28 25.42 33.00
C ASP A 349 -3.63 25.26 31.53
N ALA A 350 -2.64 24.99 30.65
CA ALA A 350 -2.87 24.73 29.25
C ALA A 350 -3.68 23.44 29.07
N ASP A 351 -3.32 22.38 29.78
CA ASP A 351 -4.00 21.06 29.72
C ASP A 351 -5.46 21.21 30.20
N LEU A 352 -5.71 21.80 31.36
CA LEU A 352 -7.05 22.01 31.88
C LEU A 352 -7.89 22.91 30.95
N TRP A 353 -7.27 23.95 30.39
CA TRP A 353 -7.94 24.82 29.42
C TRP A 353 -8.38 24.06 28.17
N VAL A 354 -7.52 23.19 27.63
CA VAL A 354 -7.84 22.40 26.46
C VAL A 354 -8.92 21.37 26.77
N ARG A 355 -8.85 20.69 27.90
CA ARG A 355 -9.87 19.70 28.32
C ARG A 355 -11.26 20.33 28.42
N ASP A 356 -11.38 21.49 29.12
CA ASP A 356 -12.67 22.17 29.25
C ASP A 356 -13.22 22.60 27.88
N ARG A 357 -12.39 23.16 26.97
CA ARG A 357 -12.85 23.59 25.65
C ARG A 357 -13.18 22.39 24.76
N THR A 358 -12.45 21.30 24.89
CA THR A 358 -12.74 20.06 24.17
C THR A 358 -14.07 19.48 24.61
N LEU A 359 -14.33 19.41 25.92
CA LEU A 359 -15.60 18.93 26.45
C LEU A 359 -16.77 19.78 25.94
N ARG A 360 -16.63 21.12 25.98
CA ARG A 360 -17.66 22.02 25.45
C ARG A 360 -17.91 21.85 23.96
N ILE A 361 -16.85 21.65 23.17
CA ILE A 361 -16.96 21.40 21.74
C ILE A 361 -17.69 20.08 21.48
N LEU A 362 -17.35 19.03 22.20
CA LEU A 362 -17.99 17.73 22.11
C LEU A 362 -19.45 17.72 22.55
N SER A 363 -19.83 18.65 23.44
CA SER A 363 -21.20 18.86 23.93
C SER A 363 -21.99 19.89 23.09
N GLY A 364 -21.61 20.16 21.85
CA GLY A 364 -22.31 21.10 20.96
C GLY A 364 -22.01 22.59 21.18
N GLY A 365 -21.16 22.93 22.17
CA GLY A 365 -20.88 24.30 22.59
C GLY A 365 -19.81 25.04 21.77
N VAL A 366 -19.62 24.72 20.48
CA VAL A 366 -18.59 25.35 19.62
C VAL A 366 -18.70 26.87 19.59
N GLY A 367 -19.92 27.42 19.54
CA GLY A 367 -20.17 28.85 19.52
C GLY A 367 -19.68 29.55 20.80
N GLN A 368 -19.84 28.92 21.95
CA GLN A 368 -19.39 29.44 23.26
C GLN A 368 -17.86 29.44 23.29
N VAL A 369 -17.19 28.39 22.80
CA VAL A 369 -15.72 28.34 22.76
C VAL A 369 -15.16 29.43 21.83
N VAL A 370 -15.77 29.63 20.66
CA VAL A 370 -15.39 30.73 19.72
C VAL A 370 -15.53 32.11 20.39
N LYS A 371 -16.66 32.35 21.09
CA LYS A 371 -16.91 33.60 21.83
C LYS A 371 -15.83 33.80 22.93
N GLY A 372 -15.55 32.75 23.72
CA GLY A 372 -14.54 32.79 24.78
C GLY A 372 -13.13 33.09 24.28
N ILE A 373 -12.70 32.48 23.15
CA ILE A 373 -11.42 32.78 22.52
C ILE A 373 -11.34 34.24 22.07
N ARG A 374 -12.39 34.77 21.42
CA ARG A 374 -12.45 36.19 21.01
C ARG A 374 -12.41 37.14 22.19
N GLN A 375 -13.16 36.84 23.27
CA GLN A 375 -13.16 37.63 24.51
C GLN A 375 -11.77 37.63 25.18
N SER A 376 -11.04 36.49 25.15
CA SER A 376 -9.68 36.42 25.66
C SER A 376 -8.72 37.36 24.95
N VAL A 377 -8.90 37.59 23.64
CA VAL A 377 -8.11 38.55 22.86
C VAL A 377 -8.32 39.98 23.36
N THR A 378 -9.60 40.36 23.57
CA THR A 378 -9.96 41.70 24.01
C THR A 378 -9.57 41.94 25.48
N LYS A 379 -9.95 41.01 26.39
CA LYS A 379 -9.70 41.16 27.84
C LYS A 379 -8.20 41.17 28.19
N ARG A 380 -7.36 40.47 27.43
CA ARG A 380 -5.90 40.44 27.67
C ARG A 380 -5.13 41.46 26.83
N GLY A 381 -5.80 42.31 26.04
CA GLY A 381 -5.16 43.32 25.20
C GLY A 381 -4.18 42.74 24.18
N LEU A 382 -4.44 41.53 23.67
CA LEU A 382 -3.49 40.83 22.80
C LEU A 382 -3.39 41.52 21.44
N SER A 383 -2.15 41.65 20.95
CA SER A 383 -1.82 42.27 19.66
C SER A 383 -0.90 41.39 18.82
N GLY A 384 -0.57 41.83 17.62
CA GLY A 384 0.40 41.18 16.73
C GLY A 384 0.11 39.70 16.42
N ALA A 385 1.13 38.85 16.52
CA ALA A 385 1.05 37.42 16.18
C ALA A 385 0.11 36.63 17.10
N LYS A 386 0.07 36.93 18.40
CA LYS A 386 -0.81 36.28 19.38
C LYS A 386 -2.29 36.50 19.04
N ARG A 387 -2.68 37.77 18.78
CA ARG A 387 -4.04 38.12 18.32
C ARG A 387 -4.40 37.40 17.02
N LYS A 388 -3.50 37.42 16.02
CA LYS A 388 -3.71 36.77 14.72
C LYS A 388 -3.94 35.25 14.87
N THR A 389 -3.17 34.60 15.75
CA THR A 389 -3.31 33.15 16.01
C THR A 389 -4.66 32.83 16.63
N LEU A 390 -5.07 33.51 17.71
CA LEU A 390 -6.35 33.24 18.38
C LEU A 390 -7.55 33.51 17.48
N LEU A 391 -7.56 34.63 16.75
CA LEU A 391 -8.62 34.94 15.80
C LEU A 391 -8.66 33.95 14.62
N GLY A 392 -7.50 33.43 14.19
CA GLY A 392 -7.39 32.38 13.19
C GLY A 392 -8.03 31.08 13.67
N VAL A 393 -7.78 30.66 14.90
CA VAL A 393 -8.40 29.48 15.52
C VAL A 393 -9.91 29.69 15.68
N ALA A 394 -10.35 30.80 16.24
CA ALA A 394 -11.78 31.13 16.39
C ALA A 394 -12.50 31.12 15.03
N GLY A 395 -11.86 31.66 13.98
CA GLY A 395 -12.38 31.68 12.63
C GLY A 395 -12.47 30.28 12.01
N TYR A 396 -11.49 29.41 12.27
CA TYR A 396 -11.51 28.02 11.82
C TYR A 396 -12.67 27.24 12.45
N LEU A 397 -12.82 27.29 13.77
CA LEU A 397 -13.90 26.61 14.49
C LEU A 397 -15.27 27.12 14.03
N TYR A 398 -15.43 28.43 13.89
CA TYR A 398 -16.71 29.04 13.45
C TYR A 398 -17.12 28.60 12.04
N ARG A 399 -16.19 28.60 11.09
CA ARG A 399 -16.48 28.19 9.71
C ARG A 399 -16.88 26.71 9.60
N ASN A 400 -16.31 25.86 10.46
CA ASN A 400 -16.55 24.42 10.43
C ASN A 400 -17.65 23.96 11.39
N ARG A 401 -18.30 24.84 12.16
CA ARG A 401 -19.25 24.48 13.23
C ARG A 401 -20.37 23.54 12.79
N ALA A 402 -20.85 23.66 11.55
CA ALA A 402 -21.92 22.79 11.03
C ALA A 402 -21.46 21.33 10.86
N ARG A 403 -20.16 21.05 10.87
CA ARG A 403 -19.55 19.72 10.77
C ARG A 403 -19.01 19.23 12.10
N MET A 404 -19.28 19.95 13.19
CA MET A 404 -18.80 19.71 14.55
C MET A 404 -19.96 19.46 15.52
N ARG A 405 -21.03 18.83 15.04
CA ARG A 405 -22.18 18.41 15.87
C ARG A 405 -21.84 17.08 16.56
N TYR A 406 -20.75 17.12 17.34
CA TYR A 406 -20.19 15.91 17.94
C TYR A 406 -21.11 15.27 18.99
N ASP A 407 -21.89 16.06 19.69
CA ASP A 407 -22.95 15.60 20.61
C ASP A 407 -23.91 14.65 19.91
N GLU A 408 -24.41 15.03 18.75
CA GLU A 408 -25.32 14.22 17.95
C GLU A 408 -24.59 13.01 17.34
N TYR A 409 -23.38 13.21 16.80
CA TYR A 409 -22.59 12.13 16.18
C TYR A 409 -22.21 11.05 17.18
N LEU A 410 -21.84 11.43 18.41
CA LEU A 410 -21.53 10.48 19.48
C LEU A 410 -22.76 9.70 19.94
N ALA A 411 -23.92 10.35 20.05
CA ALA A 411 -25.19 9.72 20.39
C ALA A 411 -25.63 8.71 19.32
N LEU A 412 -25.36 9.00 18.02
CA LEU A 412 -25.60 8.08 16.89
C LEU A 412 -24.50 7.01 16.73
N GLY A 413 -23.45 7.03 17.56
CA GLY A 413 -22.33 6.10 17.49
C GLY A 413 -21.39 6.32 16.29
N TRP A 414 -21.41 7.49 15.66
CA TRP A 414 -20.59 7.79 14.50
C TRP A 414 -19.13 8.05 14.86
N PRO A 415 -18.18 7.76 13.93
CA PRO A 415 -16.79 8.14 14.13
C PRO A 415 -16.62 9.66 14.03
N ILE A 416 -15.88 10.25 14.95
CA ILE A 416 -15.55 11.67 14.99
C ILE A 416 -14.07 11.96 14.78
N GLY A 417 -13.26 10.91 14.58
CA GLY A 417 -11.83 11.00 14.32
C GLY A 417 -11.39 10.08 13.21
N SER A 418 -10.45 10.53 12.42
CA SER A 418 -9.95 9.87 11.21
C SER A 418 -8.86 8.83 11.47
N GLY A 419 -8.81 8.22 12.67
CA GLY A 419 -7.78 7.25 13.05
C GLY A 419 -7.38 6.26 11.95
N PRO A 420 -8.32 5.62 11.22
CA PRO A 420 -7.97 4.74 10.10
C PRO A 420 -7.30 5.44 8.91
N VAL A 421 -7.60 6.72 8.63
CA VAL A 421 -6.97 7.48 7.55
C VAL A 421 -5.70 8.19 8.00
N GLU A 422 -5.64 8.67 9.24
CA GLU A 422 -4.39 9.13 9.83
C GLU A 422 -3.37 7.98 9.86
N GLY A 423 -3.80 6.79 10.25
CA GLY A 423 -3.02 5.57 10.13
C GLY A 423 -2.61 5.30 8.69
N ALA A 424 -3.50 5.48 7.70
CA ALA A 424 -3.17 5.32 6.29
C ALA A 424 -2.19 6.41 5.81
N CYS A 425 -2.43 7.68 6.10
CA CYS A 425 -1.50 8.77 5.75
C CYS A 425 -0.14 8.62 6.42
N LYS A 426 -0.11 8.23 7.70
CA LYS A 426 1.12 7.93 8.42
C LYS A 426 1.82 6.72 7.78
N ASN A 427 1.14 5.62 7.64
CA ASN A 427 1.73 4.36 7.18
C ASN A 427 2.12 4.40 5.69
N ILE A 428 1.30 5.02 4.81
CA ILE A 428 1.63 5.09 3.37
C ILE A 428 2.76 6.06 3.13
N ILE A 429 2.65 7.29 3.67
CA ILE A 429 3.52 8.38 3.25
C ILE A 429 4.62 8.61 4.27
N LYS A 430 4.29 8.87 5.54
CA LYS A 430 5.30 9.26 6.52
C LYS A 430 6.28 8.12 6.81
N ASP A 431 5.77 6.94 7.11
CA ASP A 431 6.61 5.80 7.51
C ASP A 431 7.36 5.17 6.34
N ARG A 432 6.86 5.32 5.09
CA ARG A 432 7.50 4.73 3.92
C ARG A 432 8.18 5.74 3.01
N MET A 433 7.56 6.89 2.73
CA MET A 433 8.01 7.83 1.72
C MET A 433 8.89 8.95 2.26
N GLU A 434 8.88 9.21 3.57
CA GLU A 434 9.69 10.25 4.22
C GLU A 434 10.85 9.67 5.06
N ARG A 435 10.95 8.35 5.18
CA ARG A 435 11.96 7.68 5.99
C ARG A 435 13.37 8.00 5.47
N SER A 436 14.30 8.33 6.38
CA SER A 436 15.73 8.54 6.07
C SER A 436 16.03 9.57 4.96
N GLY A 437 15.17 10.59 4.80
CA GLY A 437 15.40 11.65 3.81
C GLY A 437 15.20 11.22 2.35
N MET A 438 14.48 10.14 2.09
CA MET A 438 14.16 9.64 0.75
C MET A 438 13.57 10.70 -0.15
N ARG A 439 13.89 10.63 -1.45
CA ARG A 439 13.30 11.44 -2.51
C ARG A 439 12.89 10.56 -3.66
N TRP A 440 11.82 10.92 -4.32
CA TRP A 440 11.12 10.07 -5.26
C TRP A 440 11.01 10.69 -6.64
N THR A 441 11.14 9.89 -7.69
CA THR A 441 10.60 10.20 -9.01
C THR A 441 9.07 10.06 -8.97
N GLU A 442 8.36 10.72 -9.87
CA GLU A 442 6.89 10.65 -9.89
C GLU A 442 6.39 9.22 -10.13
N GLN A 443 6.96 8.53 -11.09
CA GLN A 443 6.58 7.16 -11.43
C GLN A 443 6.81 6.19 -10.27
N MET A 444 7.98 6.24 -9.62
CA MET A 444 8.29 5.36 -8.50
C MET A 444 7.44 5.69 -7.27
N ALA A 445 7.19 6.97 -7.02
CA ALA A 445 6.32 7.38 -5.92
C ALA A 445 4.90 6.85 -6.10
N GLU A 446 4.35 6.96 -7.32
CA GLU A 446 3.01 6.44 -7.63
C GLU A 446 2.95 4.93 -7.45
N ALA A 447 3.90 4.17 -8.01
CA ALA A 447 3.95 2.72 -7.89
C ALA A 447 4.00 2.26 -6.41
N ILE A 448 4.86 2.87 -5.60
CA ILE A 448 4.96 2.53 -4.18
C ILE A 448 3.71 2.92 -3.41
N VAL A 449 3.11 4.08 -3.68
CA VAL A 449 1.88 4.52 -3.03
C VAL A 449 0.72 3.56 -3.33
N GLN A 450 0.57 3.13 -4.57
CA GLN A 450 -0.46 2.18 -5.01
C GLN A 450 -0.25 0.79 -4.40
N LEU A 451 0.94 0.21 -4.52
CA LEU A 451 1.26 -1.11 -3.97
C LEU A 451 1.14 -1.14 -2.44
N ARG A 452 1.52 -0.04 -1.77
CA ARG A 452 1.35 0.08 -0.33
C ARG A 452 -0.12 0.24 0.06
N ALA A 453 -0.94 0.92 -0.73
CA ALA A 453 -2.38 1.00 -0.53
C ALA A 453 -3.02 -0.39 -0.60
N ILE A 454 -2.65 -1.22 -1.58
CA ILE A 454 -3.06 -2.62 -1.70
C ILE A 454 -2.66 -3.41 -0.43
N TYR A 455 -1.39 -3.28 -0.01
CA TYR A 455 -0.88 -3.98 1.17
C TYR A 455 -1.65 -3.60 2.46
N LEU A 456 -1.90 -2.31 2.66
CA LEU A 456 -2.63 -1.81 3.84
C LEU A 456 -4.14 -2.07 3.79
N SER A 457 -4.67 -2.37 2.62
CA SER A 457 -6.05 -2.85 2.43
C SER A 457 -6.21 -4.33 2.76
N GLY A 458 -5.10 -5.09 2.89
CA GLY A 458 -5.14 -6.54 3.04
C GLY A 458 -5.36 -7.31 1.75
N ASP A 459 -5.29 -6.63 0.60
CA ASP A 459 -5.60 -7.20 -0.72
C ASP A 459 -4.36 -7.72 -1.46
N PHE A 460 -3.17 -7.72 -0.85
CA PHE A 460 -1.90 -7.94 -1.55
C PHE A 460 -1.83 -9.29 -2.27
N ASP A 461 -2.23 -10.37 -1.63
CA ASP A 461 -2.11 -11.70 -2.23
C ASP A 461 -3.16 -11.88 -3.35
N ARG A 462 -4.42 -11.42 -3.18
CA ARG A 462 -5.43 -11.39 -4.25
C ARG A 462 -5.00 -10.52 -5.44
N TYR A 463 -4.40 -9.37 -5.17
CA TYR A 463 -3.86 -8.50 -6.20
C TYR A 463 -2.74 -9.17 -6.98
N TRP A 464 -1.84 -9.90 -6.29
CA TRP A 464 -0.72 -10.56 -6.93
C TRP A 464 -1.16 -11.65 -7.89
N GLU A 465 -2.16 -12.44 -7.52
CA GLU A 465 -2.79 -13.42 -8.42
C GLU A 465 -3.39 -12.75 -9.66
N PHE A 466 -4.16 -11.69 -9.45
CA PHE A 466 -4.73 -10.90 -10.53
C PHE A 466 -3.65 -10.30 -11.44
N HIS A 467 -2.59 -9.74 -10.87
CA HIS A 467 -1.47 -9.19 -11.62
C HIS A 467 -0.79 -10.26 -12.51
N ILE A 468 -0.54 -11.45 -11.98
CA ILE A 468 0.00 -12.57 -12.77
C ILE A 468 -0.92 -12.88 -13.96
N GLU A 469 -2.22 -12.99 -13.74
CA GLU A 469 -3.18 -13.25 -14.83
C GLU A 469 -3.14 -12.17 -15.92
N GLN A 470 -3.12 -10.89 -15.53
CA GLN A 470 -3.05 -9.79 -16.47
C GLN A 470 -1.71 -9.76 -17.21
N ASP A 471 -0.61 -10.01 -16.51
CA ASP A 471 0.73 -10.08 -17.10
C ASP A 471 0.84 -11.24 -18.11
N GLN A 472 0.31 -12.41 -17.75
CA GLN A 472 0.23 -13.57 -18.66
C GLN A 472 -0.56 -13.25 -19.93
N ARG A 473 -1.69 -12.54 -19.84
CA ARG A 473 -2.47 -12.09 -21.00
C ARG A 473 -1.71 -11.09 -21.89
N ARG A 474 -0.84 -10.27 -21.30
CA ARG A 474 0.02 -9.34 -22.05
C ARG A 474 1.18 -10.03 -22.74
N ILE A 475 1.81 -11.00 -22.06
CA ILE A 475 2.98 -11.72 -22.57
C ILE A 475 2.58 -12.77 -23.61
N TYR A 476 1.46 -13.47 -23.38
CA TYR A 476 0.99 -14.59 -24.21
C TYR A 476 -0.41 -14.30 -24.79
N PRO A 477 -0.54 -13.32 -25.71
CA PRO A 477 -1.84 -12.81 -26.14
C PRO A 477 -2.58 -13.72 -27.12
N GLY A 478 -2.02 -14.88 -27.51
CA GLY A 478 -2.58 -15.73 -28.55
C GLY A 478 -2.73 -17.19 -28.16
N VAL A 479 -3.69 -17.85 -28.81
CA VAL A 479 -3.82 -19.29 -28.83
C VAL A 479 -3.08 -19.81 -30.07
N TRP A 480 -2.19 -20.78 -29.88
CA TRP A 480 -1.46 -21.42 -30.97
C TRP A 480 -1.84 -22.88 -31.09
N SER A 481 -1.71 -23.41 -32.31
CA SER A 481 -1.87 -24.82 -32.62
C SER A 481 -0.63 -25.37 -33.29
N VAL A 482 -0.45 -26.65 -33.15
CA VAL A 482 0.63 -27.38 -33.83
C VAL A 482 0.24 -27.61 -35.28
N VAL A 483 1.18 -27.36 -36.21
CA VAL A 483 1.00 -27.75 -37.60
C VAL A 483 1.30 -29.23 -37.67
N PRO A 484 0.34 -30.10 -38.10
CA PRO A 484 0.62 -31.52 -38.30
C PRO A 484 1.77 -31.70 -39.30
N LYS A 485 2.55 -32.79 -39.13
CA LYS A 485 3.60 -33.16 -40.07
C LYS A 485 3.01 -33.54 -41.42
#